data_2a54777f47e485cc467a23ba07f39908
#
_entry.id   2a54777f47e485cc467a23ba07f39908
#
_cell.length_a   1.000
_cell.length_b   1.000
_cell.length_c   1.000
_cell.angle_alpha   90.00
_cell.angle_beta   90.00
_cell.angle_gamma   90.00
#
_symmetry.space_group_name_H-M   'P 1'
#
loop_
_entity.id
_entity.type
_entity.pdbx_description
1 polymer ?
#
loop_
_entity_poly.entity_id
_entity_poly.type
_entity_poly.pdbx_seq_one_letter_code
_entity_poly.pdbx_strand_id
1 'polypeptide(L)'
;IGLFKLNRQETMRYFGTLDEKEWVGSLSGEYKFGTQNKLQAGFTYKDKARDYASTRFYYNLNKLNPTLTGEDDIYTPSTFLNQEAIADGQVSITRSQQPKDSYTAGNKIYAGYLSADIYPVEALLVNVGVRYENSRQWVNYAEDGGKRQRRDLNCNDLFPAMNLRYRLNPKNSLRFSFSRTVTRPSFIE
;
A
#
# COMPACT_ATOMS: atom_id res chain seq x y z
N ILE A 1 -6.26 -23.20 38.47
CA ILE A 1 -6.50 -22.21 37.41
C ILE A 1 -5.46 -22.47 36.34
N GLY A 2 -5.84 -23.25 35.31
CA GLY A 2 -4.96 -23.57 34.19
C GLY A 2 -4.79 -22.38 33.26
N LEU A 3 -3.90 -21.48 33.59
CA LEU A 3 -3.83 -20.18 32.97
C LEU A 3 -2.87 -20.06 31.78
N PHE A 4 -2.16 -21.08 31.41
CA PHE A 4 -1.28 -21.00 30.24
C PHE A 4 -1.25 -22.33 29.48
N LYS A 5 -2.37 -22.70 28.87
CA LYS A 5 -2.29 -23.37 27.58
C LYS A 5 -1.82 -22.28 26.61
N LEU A 6 -0.53 -22.24 26.40
CA LEU A 6 0.11 -21.32 25.46
C LEU A 6 -0.58 -21.40 24.12
N ASN A 7 -1.55 -20.51 23.91
CA ASN A 7 -2.01 -20.22 22.57
C ASN A 7 -0.82 -19.55 21.88
N ARG A 8 -0.24 -20.22 20.89
CA ARG A 8 0.90 -19.69 20.12
C ARG A 8 0.66 -18.29 19.57
N GLN A 9 -0.58 -17.82 19.51
CA GLN A 9 -0.94 -16.48 19.07
C GLN A 9 -0.70 -15.41 20.15
N GLU A 10 -0.71 -15.74 21.42
CA GLU A 10 -0.63 -14.78 22.53
C GLU A 10 0.80 -14.51 23.00
N THR A 11 1.73 -15.45 22.78
CA THR A 11 3.13 -15.33 23.18
C THR A 11 4.06 -15.17 21.98
N MET A 12 3.66 -14.38 21.03
CA MET A 12 4.37 -14.19 19.76
C MET A 12 4.92 -12.79 19.66
N ARG A 13 6.15 -12.68 19.18
CA ARG A 13 6.70 -11.44 18.69
C ARG A 13 6.86 -11.50 17.17
N TYR A 14 6.30 -10.51 16.51
CA TYR A 14 6.29 -10.39 15.07
C TYR A 14 7.26 -9.31 14.59
N PHE A 15 8.06 -9.63 13.59
CA PHE A 15 8.94 -8.70 12.89
C PHE A 15 8.65 -8.78 11.41
N GLY A 16 8.31 -7.64 10.82
CA GLY A 16 8.12 -7.49 9.39
C GLY A 16 9.18 -6.57 8.82
N THR A 17 9.73 -6.94 7.67
CA THR A 17 10.58 -6.08 6.84
C THR A 17 9.88 -5.81 5.54
N LEU A 18 9.85 -4.55 5.14
CA LEU A 18 9.32 -4.09 3.87
C LEU A 18 10.38 -3.24 3.18
N ASP A 19 10.81 -3.66 2.01
CA ASP A 19 11.65 -2.85 1.10
C ASP A 19 10.80 -2.50 -0.13
N GLU A 20 10.63 -1.20 -0.37
CA GLU A 20 9.89 -0.69 -1.50
C GLU A 20 10.74 0.31 -2.28
N LYS A 21 10.85 0.10 -3.58
CA LYS A 21 11.53 1.00 -4.51
C LYS A 21 10.57 1.45 -5.57
N GLU A 22 10.51 2.75 -5.79
CA GLU A 22 9.66 3.35 -6.80
C GLU A 22 10.44 4.31 -7.68
N TRP A 23 10.31 4.12 -8.99
CA TRP A 23 10.82 5.04 -10.01
C TRP A 23 9.66 5.70 -10.72
N VAL A 24 9.72 7.02 -10.81
CA VAL A 24 8.71 7.81 -11.53
C VAL A 24 9.42 8.74 -12.49
N GLY A 25 9.07 8.62 -13.76
CA GLY A 25 9.50 9.54 -14.80
C GLY A 25 8.28 10.21 -15.44
N SER A 26 8.32 11.52 -15.63
CA SER A 26 7.25 12.25 -16.29
C SER A 26 7.80 13.29 -17.25
N LEU A 27 7.09 13.46 -18.38
CA LEU A 27 7.35 14.48 -19.36
C LEU A 27 6.03 15.15 -19.71
N SER A 28 6.01 16.47 -19.74
CA SER A 28 4.82 17.23 -20.15
C SER A 28 5.19 18.44 -20.98
N GLY A 29 4.27 18.83 -21.85
CA GLY A 29 4.38 20.01 -22.67
C GLY A 29 3.09 20.80 -22.68
N GLU A 30 3.19 22.11 -22.82
CA GLU A 30 2.08 23.05 -22.95
C GLU A 30 2.26 23.87 -24.22
N TYR A 31 1.18 23.98 -24.98
CA TYR A 31 1.09 24.83 -26.14
C TYR A 31 -0.03 25.85 -25.97
N LYS A 32 0.30 27.15 -26.06
CA LYS A 32 -0.66 28.26 -25.98
C LYS A 32 -1.09 28.67 -27.34
N PHE A 33 -2.38 28.86 -27.54
CA PHE A 33 -2.95 29.30 -28.81
C PHE A 33 -4.09 30.30 -28.58
N GLY A 34 -4.26 31.22 -29.51
CA GLY A 34 -5.15 32.36 -29.31
C GLY A 34 -4.70 33.24 -28.14
N THR A 35 -5.65 33.89 -27.48
CA THR A 35 -5.36 34.82 -26.38
C THR A 35 -5.22 34.19 -25.03
N GLN A 36 -5.99 33.11 -24.75
CA GLN A 36 -6.07 32.51 -23.39
C GLN A 36 -6.14 30.98 -23.45
N ASN A 37 -6.23 30.39 -24.65
CA ASN A 37 -6.37 28.94 -24.76
C ASN A 37 -5.04 28.23 -24.61
N LYS A 38 -5.08 27.00 -24.06
CA LYS A 38 -3.90 26.17 -23.96
C LYS A 38 -4.24 24.70 -24.14
N LEU A 39 -3.30 23.99 -24.71
CA LEU A 39 -3.30 22.54 -24.86
C LEU A 39 -2.14 21.99 -24.03
N GLN A 40 -2.39 20.94 -23.25
CA GLN A 40 -1.37 20.25 -22.46
C GLN A 40 -1.39 18.77 -22.80
N ALA A 41 -0.22 18.22 -22.99
CA ALA A 41 -0.03 16.77 -23.14
C ALA A 41 1.10 16.31 -22.26
N GLY A 42 1.01 15.10 -21.77
CA GLY A 42 2.10 14.53 -20.98
C GLY A 42 2.04 13.03 -20.90
N PHE A 43 3.18 12.48 -20.49
CA PHE A 43 3.38 11.06 -20.30
C PHE A 43 4.00 10.83 -18.92
N THR A 44 3.62 9.74 -18.26
CA THR A 44 4.17 9.32 -16.98
C THR A 44 4.46 7.83 -17.04
N TYR A 45 5.66 7.46 -16.62
CA TYR A 45 6.06 6.09 -16.36
C TYR A 45 6.32 5.93 -14.86
N LYS A 46 5.81 4.84 -14.30
CA LYS A 46 6.02 4.47 -12.90
C LYS A 46 6.36 2.99 -12.83
N ASP A 47 7.41 2.67 -12.09
CA ASP A 47 7.83 1.30 -11.79
C ASP A 47 8.04 1.17 -10.29
N LYS A 48 7.27 0.30 -9.67
CA LYS A 48 7.31 0.02 -8.23
C LYS A 48 7.61 -1.45 -8.02
N ALA A 49 8.60 -1.73 -7.18
CA ALA A 49 8.94 -3.06 -6.70
C ALA A 49 8.85 -3.09 -5.18
N ARG A 50 8.34 -4.17 -4.64
CA ARG A 50 8.17 -4.39 -3.20
C ARG A 50 8.60 -5.79 -2.84
N ASP A 51 9.45 -5.90 -1.81
CA ASP A 51 9.81 -7.13 -1.14
C ASP A 51 9.33 -7.07 0.30
N TYR A 52 8.60 -8.07 0.71
CA TYR A 52 8.09 -8.20 2.06
C TYR A 52 8.46 -9.55 2.64
N ALA A 53 8.92 -9.55 3.88
CA ALA A 53 9.15 -10.76 4.64
C ALA A 53 8.79 -10.55 6.11
N SER A 54 8.24 -11.56 6.73
CA SER A 54 7.97 -11.55 8.16
C SER A 54 8.53 -12.77 8.87
N THR A 55 8.88 -12.58 10.12
CA THR A 55 9.38 -13.64 11.00
C THR A 55 8.64 -13.55 12.33
N ARG A 56 8.21 -14.69 12.83
CA ARG A 56 7.55 -14.81 14.14
C ARG A 56 8.46 -15.53 15.11
N PHE A 57 8.57 -15.01 16.31
CA PHE A 57 9.26 -15.63 17.41
C PHE A 57 8.23 -16.00 18.47
N TYR A 58 8.17 -17.28 18.80
CA TYR A 58 7.30 -17.79 19.85
C TYR A 58 8.11 -18.07 21.10
N TYR A 59 7.61 -17.61 22.23
CA TYR A 59 8.16 -17.94 23.53
C TYR A 59 7.44 -19.19 24.04
N ASN A 60 8.18 -20.27 24.29
CA ASN A 60 7.64 -21.50 24.81
C ASN A 60 8.10 -21.67 26.25
N LEU A 61 7.16 -21.80 27.16
CA LEU A 61 7.42 -22.09 28.57
C LEU A 61 7.44 -23.62 28.71
N ASN A 62 8.64 -24.23 28.72
CA ASN A 62 8.78 -25.70 28.63
C ASN A 62 8.50 -26.41 29.95
N LYS A 63 8.94 -25.84 31.07
CA LYS A 63 8.87 -26.47 32.41
C LYS A 63 8.51 -25.46 33.51
N LEU A 64 8.20 -24.23 33.10
CA LEU A 64 7.78 -23.25 34.06
C LEU A 64 6.38 -23.64 34.53
N ASN A 65 6.30 -24.00 35.83
CA ASN A 65 5.06 -23.96 36.56
C ASN A 65 5.19 -22.75 37.50
N PRO A 66 5.10 -21.51 36.97
CA PRO A 66 5.25 -20.33 37.79
C PRO A 66 4.10 -20.38 38.79
N THR A 67 4.44 -20.57 40.06
CA THR A 67 3.52 -20.27 41.11
C THR A 67 3.40 -18.76 41.14
N LEU A 68 2.47 -18.24 40.33
CA LEU A 68 2.15 -16.82 40.31
C LEU A 68 1.53 -16.48 41.66
N THR A 69 2.34 -15.93 42.55
CA THR A 69 1.98 -15.70 43.97
C THR A 69 1.43 -14.30 44.23
N GLY A 70 1.40 -13.42 43.20
CA GLY A 70 0.90 -12.04 43.30
C GLY A 70 0.33 -11.47 42.04
N GLU A 71 -0.43 -10.40 42.15
CA GLU A 71 -0.96 -9.65 40.99
C GLU A 71 0.15 -9.06 40.13
N ASP A 72 1.30 -8.72 40.71
CA ASP A 72 2.44 -8.11 39.99
C ASP A 72 3.12 -9.09 39.02
N ASP A 73 3.07 -10.39 39.29
CA ASP A 73 3.70 -11.41 38.44
C ASP A 73 3.05 -11.54 37.07
N ILE A 74 1.77 -11.21 36.97
CA ILE A 74 1.01 -11.25 35.69
C ILE A 74 1.38 -10.04 34.83
N TYR A 75 1.67 -8.91 35.46
CA TYR A 75 1.95 -7.64 34.78
C TYR A 75 3.43 -7.40 34.51
N THR A 76 4.31 -8.22 35.05
CA THR A 76 5.77 -8.14 34.89
C THR A 76 6.36 -9.39 34.24
N PRO A 77 6.16 -9.61 32.93
CA PRO A 77 6.70 -10.77 32.23
C PRO A 77 8.21 -10.94 32.34
N SER A 78 8.93 -9.88 32.65
CA SER A 78 10.38 -9.91 32.89
C SER A 78 10.81 -10.74 34.08
N THR A 79 9.91 -11.05 35.03
CA THR A 79 10.22 -11.91 36.18
C THR A 79 10.44 -13.36 35.78
N PHE A 80 9.81 -13.83 34.70
CA PHE A 80 9.95 -15.21 34.21
C PHE A 80 10.44 -15.30 32.75
N LEU A 81 10.36 -14.22 31.96
CA LEU A 81 10.94 -14.13 30.62
C LEU A 81 12.27 -13.41 30.68
N ASN A 82 13.25 -13.99 31.34
CA ASN A 82 14.58 -13.42 31.49
C ASN A 82 15.68 -14.34 30.93
N GLN A 83 16.88 -13.82 30.86
CA GLN A 83 18.02 -14.54 30.28
C GLN A 83 18.38 -15.80 31.05
N GLU A 84 18.19 -15.81 32.37
CA GLU A 84 18.47 -16.94 33.25
C GLU A 84 17.49 -18.09 32.98
N ALA A 85 16.19 -17.81 32.87
CA ALA A 85 15.17 -18.78 32.48
C ALA A 85 15.37 -19.39 31.10
N ILE A 86 15.97 -18.63 30.17
CA ILE A 86 16.37 -19.14 28.86
C ILE A 86 17.58 -20.05 28.98
N ALA A 87 18.59 -19.67 29.77
CA ALA A 87 19.80 -20.46 30.01
C ALA A 87 19.49 -21.80 30.69
N ASP A 88 18.56 -21.80 31.62
CA ASP A 88 18.10 -23.00 32.34
C ASP A 88 17.13 -23.87 31.53
N GLY A 89 16.79 -23.46 30.30
CA GLY A 89 15.89 -24.17 29.41
C GLY A 89 14.43 -24.18 29.86
N GLN A 90 14.08 -23.32 30.82
CA GLN A 90 12.70 -23.13 31.28
C GLN A 90 11.87 -22.40 30.22
N VAL A 91 12.50 -21.47 29.51
CA VAL A 91 11.94 -20.74 28.39
C VAL A 91 12.74 -21.03 27.14
N SER A 92 12.08 -21.34 26.03
CA SER A 92 12.71 -21.44 24.73
C SER A 92 12.07 -20.48 23.73
N ILE A 93 12.89 -20.00 22.79
CA ILE A 93 12.43 -19.13 21.70
C ILE A 93 12.47 -19.94 20.42
N THR A 94 11.30 -20.07 19.78
CA THR A 94 11.19 -20.74 18.47
C THR A 94 10.97 -19.72 17.40
N ARG A 95 11.86 -19.68 16.41
CA ARG A 95 11.70 -18.88 15.20
C ARG A 95 10.82 -19.65 14.22
N SER A 96 9.80 -18.99 13.72
CA SER A 96 8.96 -19.48 12.63
C SER A 96 9.00 -18.50 11.47
N GLN A 97 9.42 -19.02 10.33
CA GLN A 97 9.41 -18.30 9.05
C GLN A 97 9.01 -19.30 7.99
N GLN A 98 7.80 -19.13 7.45
CA GLN A 98 7.27 -20.01 6.41
C GLN A 98 7.36 -19.30 5.05
N PRO A 99 7.37 -20.02 3.93
CA PRO A 99 7.36 -19.41 2.60
C PRO A 99 6.21 -18.41 2.38
N LYS A 100 5.05 -18.67 2.99
CA LYS A 100 3.88 -17.78 2.95
C LYS A 100 4.06 -16.45 3.71
N ASP A 101 5.08 -16.35 4.56
CA ASP A 101 5.37 -15.15 5.32
C ASP A 101 6.16 -14.11 4.51
N SER A 102 6.39 -14.38 3.23
CA SER A 102 7.09 -13.49 2.31
C SER A 102 6.41 -13.42 0.96
N TYR A 103 6.44 -12.24 0.35
CA TYR A 103 6.01 -12.04 -1.02
C TYR A 103 6.87 -10.98 -1.71
N THR A 104 6.93 -11.06 -3.04
CA THR A 104 7.47 -10.00 -3.89
C THR A 104 6.37 -9.48 -4.79
N ALA A 105 6.31 -8.19 -5.01
CA ALA A 105 5.29 -7.57 -5.82
C ALA A 105 5.86 -6.45 -6.67
N GLY A 106 5.20 -6.13 -7.77
CA GLY A 106 5.55 -5.00 -8.59
C GLY A 106 4.34 -4.42 -9.31
N ASN A 107 4.48 -3.14 -9.67
CA ASN A 107 3.47 -2.43 -10.43
C ASN A 107 4.15 -1.50 -11.43
N LYS A 108 3.84 -1.68 -12.73
CA LYS A 108 4.29 -0.81 -13.80
C LYS A 108 3.11 -0.08 -14.38
N ILE A 109 3.21 1.24 -14.46
CA ILE A 109 2.16 2.11 -14.98
C ILE A 109 2.73 2.95 -16.10
N TYR A 110 2.06 2.91 -17.24
CA TYR A 110 2.27 3.80 -18.38
C TYR A 110 1.02 4.64 -18.55
N ALA A 111 1.16 5.94 -18.48
CA ALA A 111 0.03 6.84 -18.59
C ALA A 111 0.32 8.01 -19.51
N GLY A 112 -0.61 8.32 -20.38
CA GLY A 112 -0.60 9.51 -21.22
C GLY A 112 -1.85 10.34 -21.00
N TYR A 113 -1.72 11.65 -21.08
CA TYR A 113 -2.87 12.54 -20.98
C TYR A 113 -2.82 13.65 -22.03
N LEU A 114 -4.01 14.11 -22.37
CA LEU A 114 -4.24 15.30 -23.17
C LEU A 114 -5.33 16.12 -22.50
N SER A 115 -5.10 17.42 -22.35
CA SER A 115 -6.10 18.34 -21.79
C SER A 115 -6.06 19.69 -22.50
N ALA A 116 -7.19 20.36 -22.55
CA ALA A 116 -7.32 21.68 -23.13
C ALA A 116 -8.08 22.62 -22.21
N ASP A 117 -7.58 23.83 -22.07
CA ASP A 117 -8.30 24.97 -21.52
C ASP A 117 -8.74 25.86 -22.68
N ILE A 118 -10.04 26.04 -22.84
CA ILE A 118 -10.66 26.76 -23.92
C ILE A 118 -11.57 27.85 -23.36
N TYR A 119 -11.46 29.03 -23.91
CA TYR A 119 -12.32 30.18 -23.60
C TYR A 119 -13.20 30.50 -24.82
N PRO A 120 -14.36 29.83 -25.01
CA PRO A 120 -15.28 30.13 -26.10
C PRO A 120 -15.77 31.57 -26.03
N VAL A 121 -15.93 32.10 -24.84
CA VAL A 121 -16.17 33.50 -24.50
C VAL A 121 -15.39 33.89 -23.26
N GLU A 122 -15.08 35.16 -23.05
CA GLU A 122 -14.25 35.59 -21.89
C GLU A 122 -14.79 35.17 -20.51
N ALA A 123 -16.11 35.02 -20.43
CA ALA A 123 -16.76 34.62 -19.15
C ALA A 123 -16.76 33.11 -18.91
N LEU A 124 -16.46 32.26 -19.91
CA LEU A 124 -16.57 30.82 -19.83
C LEU A 124 -15.23 30.14 -20.05
N LEU A 125 -14.71 29.50 -19.02
CA LEU A 125 -13.59 28.55 -19.13
C LEU A 125 -14.16 27.11 -19.21
N VAL A 126 -13.74 26.41 -20.23
CA VAL A 126 -13.95 24.97 -20.44
C VAL A 126 -12.61 24.29 -20.34
N ASN A 127 -12.39 23.52 -19.27
CA ASN A 127 -11.24 22.63 -19.14
C ASN A 127 -11.72 21.20 -19.39
N VAL A 128 -11.19 20.55 -20.39
CA VAL A 128 -11.49 19.15 -20.73
C VAL A 128 -10.20 18.37 -20.88
N GLY A 129 -10.22 17.14 -20.46
CA GLY A 129 -9.05 16.29 -20.56
C GLY A 129 -9.41 14.81 -20.51
N VAL A 130 -8.47 14.02 -20.98
CA VAL A 130 -8.52 12.57 -20.92
C VAL A 130 -7.13 12.04 -20.57
N ARG A 131 -7.10 11.08 -19.65
CA ARG A 131 -5.90 10.32 -19.33
C ARG A 131 -6.17 8.85 -19.63
N TYR A 132 -5.26 8.25 -20.37
CA TYR A 132 -5.20 6.79 -20.55
C TYR A 132 -4.10 6.21 -19.67
N GLU A 133 -4.39 5.06 -19.06
CA GLU A 133 -3.44 4.38 -18.18
C GLU A 133 -3.45 2.88 -18.43
N ASN A 134 -2.26 2.33 -18.72
CA ASN A 134 -1.99 0.90 -18.71
C ASN A 134 -1.24 0.55 -17.43
N SER A 135 -1.84 -0.26 -16.58
CA SER A 135 -1.27 -0.73 -15.31
C SER A 135 -1.06 -2.23 -15.36
N ARG A 136 0.13 -2.67 -14.98
CA ARG A 136 0.51 -4.08 -14.87
C ARG A 136 1.02 -4.34 -13.47
N GLN A 137 0.21 -5.01 -12.68
CA GLN A 137 0.52 -5.37 -11.30
C GLN A 137 0.73 -6.88 -11.21
N TRP A 138 1.70 -7.30 -10.42
CA TRP A 138 1.94 -8.71 -10.16
C TRP A 138 2.35 -8.91 -8.69
N VAL A 139 2.03 -10.10 -8.17
CA VAL A 139 2.43 -10.55 -6.84
C VAL A 139 2.88 -12.00 -6.94
N ASN A 140 4.08 -12.28 -6.44
CA ASN A 140 4.56 -13.64 -6.21
C ASN A 140 4.48 -13.92 -4.72
N TYR A 141 3.77 -14.95 -4.35
CA TYR A 141 3.57 -15.36 -2.97
C TYR A 141 3.65 -16.88 -2.86
N ALA A 142 3.70 -17.41 -1.67
CA ALA A 142 3.59 -18.84 -1.44
C ALA A 142 2.30 -19.16 -0.67
N GLU A 143 1.63 -20.22 -1.07
CA GLU A 143 0.48 -20.77 -0.36
C GLU A 143 0.92 -21.65 0.83
N ASP A 144 -0.04 -22.05 1.63
CA ASP A 144 0.15 -23.09 2.64
C ASP A 144 0.68 -24.36 1.95
N GLY A 145 1.79 -24.90 2.47
CA GLY A 145 2.51 -26.01 1.83
C GLY A 145 3.70 -25.56 0.97
N GLY A 146 3.96 -24.25 0.87
CA GLY A 146 5.18 -23.69 0.26
C GLY A 146 5.16 -23.62 -1.28
N LYS A 147 4.06 -23.95 -1.93
CA LYS A 147 3.91 -23.82 -3.38
C LYS A 147 3.91 -22.35 -3.77
N ARG A 148 4.83 -21.93 -4.62
CA ARG A 148 4.88 -20.58 -5.15
C ARG A 148 3.82 -20.33 -6.20
N GLN A 149 3.15 -19.21 -6.09
CA GLN A 149 2.11 -18.74 -7.01
C GLN A 149 2.45 -17.33 -7.49
N ARG A 150 1.94 -17.02 -8.67
CA ARG A 150 1.96 -15.66 -9.21
C ARG A 150 0.55 -15.25 -9.61
N ARG A 151 0.18 -14.04 -9.24
CA ARG A 151 -1.04 -13.38 -9.72
C ARG A 151 -0.66 -12.11 -10.46
N ASP A 152 -1.26 -11.93 -11.62
CA ASP A 152 -1.09 -10.76 -12.47
C ASP A 152 -2.45 -10.06 -12.62
N LEU A 153 -2.44 -8.73 -12.48
CA LEU A 153 -3.58 -7.87 -12.73
C LEU A 153 -3.17 -6.83 -13.77
N ASN A 154 -3.77 -6.89 -14.95
CA ASN A 154 -3.53 -5.95 -16.03
C ASN A 154 -4.79 -5.14 -16.28
N CYS A 155 -4.68 -3.83 -16.21
CA CYS A 155 -5.79 -2.91 -16.39
C CYS A 155 -5.45 -1.87 -17.46
N ASN A 156 -6.47 -1.52 -18.25
CA ASN A 156 -6.43 -0.42 -19.19
C ASN A 156 -7.61 0.49 -18.87
N ASP A 157 -7.31 1.70 -18.45
CA ASP A 157 -8.32 2.62 -17.95
C ASP A 157 -8.27 3.95 -18.67
N LEU A 158 -9.46 4.51 -18.92
CA LEU A 158 -9.64 5.83 -19.47
C LEU A 158 -10.31 6.73 -18.42
N PHE A 159 -9.70 7.87 -18.17
CA PHE A 159 -10.13 8.84 -17.17
C PHE A 159 -10.48 10.17 -17.83
N PRO A 160 -11.71 10.35 -18.32
CA PRO A 160 -12.20 11.65 -18.77
C PRO A 160 -12.41 12.58 -17.57
N ALA A 161 -12.12 13.85 -17.75
CA ALA A 161 -12.39 14.91 -16.82
C ALA A 161 -12.85 16.18 -17.54
N MET A 162 -13.78 16.90 -16.93
CA MET A 162 -14.28 18.17 -17.43
C MET A 162 -14.53 19.12 -16.26
N ASN A 163 -14.09 20.36 -16.42
CA ASN A 163 -14.40 21.44 -15.51
C ASN A 163 -14.92 22.64 -16.30
N LEU A 164 -16.06 23.17 -15.92
CA LEU A 164 -16.65 24.37 -16.48
C LEU A 164 -16.67 25.46 -15.41
N ARG A 165 -16.27 26.66 -15.77
CA ARG A 165 -16.39 27.83 -14.92
C ARG A 165 -16.99 28.98 -15.71
N TYR A 166 -18.20 29.37 -15.36
CA TYR A 166 -18.89 30.52 -15.94
C TYR A 166 -18.92 31.68 -14.95
N ARG A 167 -18.37 32.81 -15.34
CA ARG A 167 -18.35 34.06 -14.55
C ARG A 167 -19.61 34.84 -14.84
N LEU A 168 -20.52 34.82 -13.88
CA LEU A 168 -21.79 35.60 -13.98
C LEU A 168 -21.55 37.08 -13.85
N ASN A 169 -20.68 37.50 -12.92
CA ASN A 169 -20.24 38.86 -12.69
C ASN A 169 -18.89 38.84 -11.93
N PRO A 170 -18.26 40.00 -11.64
CA PRO A 170 -16.95 40.03 -10.97
C PRO A 170 -16.92 39.36 -9.59
N LYS A 171 -18.08 39.20 -8.93
CA LYS A 171 -18.17 38.61 -7.58
C LYS A 171 -18.69 37.17 -7.56
N ASN A 172 -19.36 36.71 -8.64
CA ASN A 172 -20.02 35.39 -8.68
C ASN A 172 -19.61 34.58 -9.87
N SER A 173 -19.35 33.27 -9.64
CA SER A 173 -19.10 32.30 -10.69
C SER A 173 -19.82 30.98 -10.40
N LEU A 174 -20.33 30.35 -11.45
CA LEU A 174 -20.86 28.99 -11.45
C LEU A 174 -19.77 28.03 -11.89
N ARG A 175 -19.66 26.87 -11.20
CA ARG A 175 -18.69 25.82 -11.54
C ARG A 175 -19.39 24.47 -11.62
N PHE A 176 -18.99 23.71 -12.62
CA PHE A 176 -19.39 22.31 -12.79
C PHE A 176 -18.15 21.48 -13.01
N SER A 177 -18.04 20.32 -12.34
CA SER A 177 -16.91 19.41 -12.48
C SER A 177 -17.41 17.98 -12.64
N PHE A 178 -16.79 17.26 -13.56
CA PHE A 178 -17.01 15.85 -13.78
C PHE A 178 -15.66 15.15 -13.92
N SER A 179 -15.48 14.00 -13.27
CA SER A 179 -14.32 13.14 -13.48
C SER A 179 -14.66 11.68 -13.22
N ARG A 180 -13.96 10.79 -13.91
CA ARG A 180 -13.97 9.36 -13.64
C ARG A 180 -12.65 8.96 -13.01
N THR A 181 -12.71 8.20 -11.91
CA THR A 181 -11.56 7.65 -11.21
C THR A 181 -11.74 6.16 -10.95
N VAL A 182 -10.66 5.45 -10.65
CA VAL A 182 -10.68 4.03 -10.27
C VAL A 182 -9.81 3.84 -9.03
N THR A 183 -10.25 2.97 -8.15
CA THR A 183 -9.43 2.46 -7.05
C THR A 183 -8.98 1.04 -7.41
N ARG A 184 -7.68 0.78 -7.23
CA ARG A 184 -7.11 -0.55 -7.45
C ARG A 184 -6.75 -1.18 -6.11
N PRO A 185 -6.88 -2.52 -6.00
CA PRO A 185 -6.48 -3.23 -4.79
C PRO A 185 -4.98 -3.05 -4.52
N SER A 186 -4.63 -3.07 -3.26
CA SER A 186 -3.23 -3.14 -2.84
C SER A 186 -2.64 -4.54 -3.12
N PHE A 187 -1.32 -4.71 -2.96
CA PHE A 187 -0.66 -5.99 -3.25
C PHE A 187 -1.13 -7.15 -2.37
N ILE A 188 -1.83 -6.90 -1.28
CA ILE A 188 -2.20 -7.91 -0.26
C ILE A 188 -3.73 -8.15 -0.22
N GLU A 189 -4.50 -7.43 -0.98
CA GLU A 189 -5.97 -7.59 -1.07
C GLU A 189 -6.39 -8.61 -2.11
#